data_ba9d5c013a0692da73670ce813753f8d
#
_entry.id   ba9d5c013a0692da73670ce813753f8d
#
_cell.length_a   1.000
_cell.length_b   1.000
_cell.length_c   1.000
_cell.angle_alpha   90.00
_cell.angle_beta   90.00
_cell.angle_gamma   90.00
#
_symmetry.space_group_name_H-M   'P 1'
#
loop_
_entity.id
_entity.type
_entity.pdbx_description
1 polymer ?
#
loop_
_entity_poly.entity_id
_entity_poly.type
_entity_poly.pdbx_seq_one_letter_code
_entity_poly.pdbx_strand_id
1 'polypeptide(L)'
;MDIRRDFYLEKLIKRKSNGLIKVITGIRRCGKSYLLNNIFYHHLLDSGVEADHIIRFAFDSADDLYLIGESLIQIEKEKRGVDPEKFMAYIRSKTTGEGIYYLLLDEIQMLDCFEAVLNGYLRKENIDVFVTGSNAKLLSKDIATEFAGRGDEIHMYPLSFAEFMSVYNGDKYTGLSEYMLYGGIPLVLSLIHISEPTRP
;
A
#
# COMPACT_ATOMS: atom_id res chain seq x y z
N MET A 1 -0.61 18.20 -1.94
CA MET A 1 -1.50 17.97 -3.12
C MET A 1 -2.13 16.60 -2.92
N ASP A 2 -3.45 16.55 -2.68
CA ASP A 2 -4.15 15.29 -2.40
C ASP A 2 -4.90 14.81 -3.64
N ILE A 3 -4.34 13.78 -4.28
CA ILE A 3 -4.98 13.14 -5.43
C ILE A 3 -6.00 12.16 -4.90
N ARG A 4 -7.27 12.42 -5.19
CA ARG A 4 -8.35 11.49 -4.85
C ARG A 4 -8.25 10.22 -5.69
N ARG A 5 -8.28 9.08 -5.02
CA ARG A 5 -8.31 7.74 -5.62
C ARG A 5 -9.60 7.02 -5.22
N ASP A 6 -10.73 7.73 -5.30
CA ASP A 6 -12.02 7.32 -4.76
C ASP A 6 -12.45 5.92 -5.24
N PHE A 7 -12.23 5.62 -6.53
CA PHE A 7 -12.51 4.29 -7.09
C PHE A 7 -11.79 3.15 -6.37
N TYR A 8 -10.51 3.36 -5.99
CA TYR A 8 -9.73 2.34 -5.27
C TYR A 8 -10.07 2.31 -3.80
N LEU A 9 -10.33 3.48 -3.20
CA LEU A 9 -10.79 3.57 -1.82
C LEU A 9 -12.11 2.81 -1.64
N GLU A 10 -13.09 3.02 -2.51
CA GLU A 10 -14.36 2.27 -2.48
C GLU A 10 -14.15 0.76 -2.59
N LYS A 11 -13.20 0.31 -3.42
CA LYS A 11 -12.86 -1.10 -3.53
C LYS A 11 -12.32 -1.66 -2.23
N LEU A 12 -11.45 -0.92 -1.51
CA LEU A 12 -10.94 -1.33 -0.20
C LEU A 12 -12.04 -1.39 0.84
N ILE A 13 -12.92 -0.37 0.88
CA ILE A 13 -14.06 -0.30 1.81
C ILE A 13 -14.99 -1.51 1.64
N LYS A 14 -15.37 -1.82 0.40
CA LYS A 14 -16.27 -2.94 0.08
C LYS A 14 -15.70 -4.32 0.44
N ARG A 15 -14.38 -4.42 0.54
CA ARG A 15 -13.65 -5.66 0.84
C ARG A 15 -13.24 -5.79 2.31
N LYS A 16 -13.46 -4.74 3.09
CA LYS A 16 -13.16 -4.74 4.53
C LYS A 16 -13.89 -5.88 5.23
N SER A 17 -13.17 -6.60 6.08
CA SER A 17 -13.68 -7.71 6.91
C SER A 17 -14.35 -8.85 6.13
N ASN A 18 -13.90 -9.11 4.89
CA ASN A 18 -14.41 -10.21 4.06
C ASN A 18 -13.70 -11.56 4.29
N GLY A 19 -12.80 -11.63 5.27
CA GLY A 19 -12.05 -12.86 5.58
C GLY A 19 -10.94 -13.20 4.57
N LEU A 20 -10.62 -12.31 3.63
CA LEU A 20 -9.56 -12.48 2.65
C LEU A 20 -8.41 -11.47 2.87
N ILE A 21 -7.22 -11.79 2.37
CA ILE A 21 -6.12 -10.82 2.30
C ILE A 21 -6.38 -9.88 1.13
N LYS A 22 -6.43 -8.58 1.38
CA LYS A 22 -6.55 -7.56 0.32
C LYS A 22 -5.17 -7.23 -0.21
N VAL A 23 -4.93 -7.57 -1.48
CA VAL A 23 -3.63 -7.40 -2.14
C VAL A 23 -3.73 -6.27 -3.16
N ILE A 24 -3.06 -5.15 -2.89
CA ILE A 24 -2.99 -4.01 -3.79
C ILE A 24 -1.76 -4.20 -4.68
N THR A 25 -1.99 -4.54 -5.94
CA THR A 25 -0.95 -4.71 -6.95
C THR A 25 -0.90 -3.51 -7.90
N GLY A 26 0.12 -3.45 -8.74
CA GLY A 26 0.29 -2.41 -9.74
C GLY A 26 1.75 -1.99 -9.90
N ILE A 27 2.03 -1.23 -10.95
CA ILE A 27 3.40 -0.80 -11.26
C ILE A 27 4.01 0.04 -10.13
N ARG A 28 5.33 0.06 -10.08
CA ARG A 28 6.05 0.90 -9.09
C ARG A 28 5.68 2.38 -9.28
N ARG A 29 5.52 3.12 -8.18
CA ARG A 29 5.17 4.56 -8.13
C ARG A 29 3.76 4.93 -8.63
N CYS A 30 2.84 3.97 -8.82
CA CYS A 30 1.44 4.30 -9.16
C CYS A 30 0.59 4.80 -7.97
N GLY A 31 1.16 4.83 -6.75
CA GLY A 31 0.51 5.39 -5.56
C GLY A 31 -0.09 4.36 -4.60
N LYS A 32 0.32 3.07 -4.65
CA LYS A 32 -0.19 2.01 -3.76
C LYS A 32 0.01 2.33 -2.27
N SER A 33 1.25 2.67 -1.89
CA SER A 33 1.60 3.05 -0.52
C SER A 33 0.79 4.26 -0.04
N TYR A 34 0.57 5.25 -0.91
CA TYR A 34 -0.23 6.43 -0.59
C TYR A 34 -1.72 6.07 -0.40
N LEU A 35 -2.27 5.23 -1.27
CA LEU A 35 -3.64 4.74 -1.12
C LEU A 35 -3.83 4.01 0.21
N LEU A 36 -2.91 3.12 0.58
CA LEU A 36 -3.00 2.30 1.78
C LEU A 36 -2.74 3.13 3.05
N ASN A 37 -1.57 3.79 3.11
CA ASN A 37 -1.05 4.40 4.33
C ASN A 37 -1.55 5.83 4.59
N ASN A 38 -2.20 6.45 3.59
CA ASN A 38 -2.77 7.79 3.73
C ASN A 38 -4.29 7.75 3.53
N ILE A 39 -4.77 7.47 2.32
CA ILE A 39 -6.20 7.60 2.01
C ILE A 39 -7.02 6.59 2.82
N PHE A 40 -6.68 5.31 2.78
CA PHE A 40 -7.44 4.27 3.49
C PHE A 40 -7.26 4.36 5.01
N TYR A 41 -6.06 4.69 5.48
CA TYR A 41 -5.80 4.93 6.90
C TYR A 41 -6.70 6.02 7.48
N HIS A 42 -6.77 7.20 6.84
CA HIS A 42 -7.65 8.28 7.30
C HIS A 42 -9.12 7.89 7.20
N HIS A 43 -9.53 7.17 6.15
CA HIS A 43 -10.90 6.65 6.07
C HIS A 43 -11.25 5.73 7.24
N LEU A 44 -10.34 4.87 7.70
CA LEU A 44 -10.57 4.01 8.87
C LEU A 44 -10.77 4.87 10.13
N LEU A 45 -9.92 5.88 10.36
CA LEU A 45 -10.06 6.81 11.47
C LEU A 45 -11.40 7.57 11.43
N ASP A 46 -11.75 8.11 10.26
CA ASP A 46 -13.00 8.86 10.04
C ASP A 46 -14.23 7.95 10.23
N SER A 47 -14.07 6.65 10.03
CA SER A 47 -15.10 5.63 10.26
C SER A 47 -15.22 5.21 11.74
N GLY A 48 -14.42 5.81 12.64
CA GLY A 48 -14.44 5.54 14.07
C GLY A 48 -13.57 4.38 14.53
N VAL A 49 -12.65 3.87 13.67
CA VAL A 49 -11.64 2.89 14.10
C VAL A 49 -10.59 3.62 14.95
N GLU A 50 -10.31 3.10 16.13
CA GLU A 50 -9.27 3.65 17.01
C GLU A 50 -7.88 3.50 16.39
N ALA A 51 -7.00 4.50 16.59
CA ALA A 51 -5.70 4.55 15.94
C ALA A 51 -4.78 3.39 16.32
N ASP A 52 -4.90 2.85 17.54
CA ASP A 52 -4.15 1.70 18.03
C ASP A 52 -4.64 0.35 17.45
N HIS A 53 -5.83 0.33 16.84
CA HIS A 53 -6.37 -0.78 16.07
C HIS A 53 -5.93 -0.75 14.59
N ILE A 54 -5.18 0.27 14.16
CA ILE A 54 -4.66 0.38 12.80
C ILE A 54 -3.14 0.29 12.85
N ILE A 55 -2.61 -0.88 12.50
CA ILE A 55 -1.17 -1.14 12.53
C ILE A 55 -0.63 -0.97 11.11
N ARG A 56 0.18 0.09 10.91
CA ARG A 56 0.90 0.33 9.67
C ARG A 56 2.33 -0.17 9.81
N PHE A 57 2.83 -0.82 8.77
CA PHE A 57 4.22 -1.26 8.71
C PHE A 57 4.70 -1.31 7.26
N ALA A 58 5.78 -0.59 6.96
CA ALA A 58 6.43 -0.57 5.67
C ALA A 58 7.76 -1.31 5.74
N PHE A 59 7.86 -2.41 5.01
CA PHE A 59 9.04 -3.28 5.06
C PHE A 59 10.29 -2.67 4.40
N ASP A 60 10.14 -1.57 3.67
CA ASP A 60 11.22 -0.75 3.11
C ASP A 60 11.55 0.50 3.93
N SER A 61 10.89 0.69 5.08
CA SER A 61 11.10 1.81 6.00
C SER A 61 12.14 1.45 7.06
N ALA A 62 13.22 2.23 7.15
CA ALA A 62 14.24 2.05 8.18
C ALA A 62 13.67 2.23 9.61
N ASP A 63 12.72 3.18 9.78
CA ASP A 63 12.10 3.45 11.08
C ASP A 63 11.20 2.29 11.53
N ASP A 64 10.41 1.72 10.62
CA ASP A 64 9.55 0.57 10.94
C ASP A 64 10.39 -0.68 11.23
N LEU A 65 11.43 -0.93 10.45
CA LEU A 65 12.37 -2.03 10.70
C LEU A 65 13.06 -1.91 12.05
N TYR A 66 13.41 -0.69 12.46
CA TYR A 66 14.01 -0.45 13.78
C TYR A 66 13.07 -0.86 14.93
N LEU A 67 11.73 -0.71 14.77
CA LEU A 67 10.74 -1.13 15.78
C LEU A 67 10.80 -2.64 16.08
N ILE A 68 11.24 -3.45 15.12
CA ILE A 68 11.37 -4.91 15.26
C ILE A 68 12.82 -5.36 15.47
N GLY A 69 13.76 -4.43 15.68
CA GLY A 69 15.16 -4.73 15.85
C GLY A 69 15.84 -5.22 14.57
N GLU A 70 15.39 -4.75 13.41
CA GLU A 70 16.00 -5.00 12.10
C GLU A 70 16.67 -3.73 11.56
N SER A 71 17.58 -3.89 10.62
CA SER A 71 18.26 -2.81 9.92
C SER A 71 18.19 -3.02 8.41
N LEU A 72 17.64 -2.04 7.69
CA LEU A 72 17.58 -2.06 6.24
C LEU A 72 18.96 -2.28 5.61
N ILE A 73 19.99 -1.61 6.15
CA ILE A 73 21.36 -1.72 5.67
C ILE A 73 21.92 -3.14 5.84
N GLN A 74 21.59 -3.78 6.98
CA GLN A 74 22.05 -5.15 7.25
C GLN A 74 21.33 -6.16 6.36
N ILE A 75 20.01 -6.00 6.18
CA ILE A 75 19.19 -6.81 5.26
C ILE A 75 19.76 -6.77 3.84
N GLU A 76 20.07 -5.57 3.33
CA GLU A 76 20.66 -5.40 1.99
C GLU A 76 22.06 -6.05 1.88
N LYS A 77 22.92 -5.88 2.90
CA LYS A 77 24.27 -6.49 2.92
C LYS A 77 24.21 -8.00 2.92
N GLU A 78 23.29 -8.56 3.70
CA GLU A 78 23.11 -10.02 3.87
C GLU A 78 22.26 -10.62 2.73
N LYS A 79 21.65 -9.81 1.88
CA LYS A 79 20.76 -10.22 0.78
C LYS A 79 19.64 -11.16 1.24
N ARG A 80 19.08 -10.89 2.40
CA ARG A 80 17.95 -11.62 2.98
C ARG A 80 16.70 -10.75 3.02
N GLY A 81 15.56 -11.32 3.34
CA GLY A 81 14.36 -10.58 3.69
C GLY A 81 14.32 -10.19 5.17
N VAL A 82 13.25 -9.55 5.56
CA VAL A 82 12.94 -9.22 6.95
C VAL A 82 12.55 -10.50 7.70
N ASP A 83 13.03 -10.63 8.93
CA ASP A 83 12.76 -11.79 9.79
C ASP A 83 11.27 -11.88 10.17
N PRO A 84 10.56 -12.94 9.76
CA PRO A 84 9.14 -13.10 10.05
C PRO A 84 8.83 -13.27 11.53
N GLU A 85 9.71 -13.89 12.33
CA GLU A 85 9.47 -14.09 13.75
C GLU A 85 9.49 -12.77 14.53
N LYS A 86 10.41 -11.87 14.19
CA LYS A 86 10.47 -10.53 14.78
C LYS A 86 9.23 -9.72 14.43
N PHE A 87 8.83 -9.75 13.16
CA PHE A 87 7.60 -9.07 12.72
C PHE A 87 6.37 -9.62 13.42
N MET A 88 6.20 -10.94 13.47
CA MET A 88 5.06 -11.57 14.15
C MET A 88 5.05 -11.28 15.65
N ALA A 89 6.22 -11.21 16.31
CA ALA A 89 6.31 -10.82 17.72
C ALA A 89 5.83 -9.38 17.93
N TYR A 90 6.23 -8.47 17.05
CA TYR A 90 5.76 -7.08 17.07
C TYR A 90 4.23 -6.98 16.90
N ILE A 91 3.64 -7.65 15.90
CA ILE A 91 2.19 -7.65 15.70
C ILE A 91 1.48 -8.23 16.94
N ARG A 92 1.98 -9.33 17.52
CA ARG A 92 1.41 -9.90 18.76
C ARG A 92 1.42 -8.91 19.91
N SER A 93 2.46 -8.11 20.04
CA SER A 93 2.54 -7.08 21.11
C SER A 93 1.55 -5.93 20.92
N LYS A 94 1.10 -5.70 19.68
CA LYS A 94 0.15 -4.63 19.33
C LYS A 94 -1.32 -5.09 19.32
N THR A 95 -1.56 -6.38 19.13
CA THR A 95 -2.93 -6.95 18.99
C THR A 95 -3.38 -7.65 20.27
N THR A 96 -3.38 -6.95 21.39
CA THR A 96 -3.67 -7.51 22.72
C THR A 96 -5.09 -7.24 23.22
N GLY A 97 -5.82 -6.32 22.61
CA GLY A 97 -7.17 -5.93 22.98
C GLY A 97 -8.27 -6.69 22.26
N GLU A 98 -9.50 -6.32 22.57
CA GLU A 98 -10.69 -6.78 21.87
C GLU A 98 -10.92 -5.93 20.59
N GLY A 99 -11.72 -6.45 19.66
CA GLY A 99 -12.06 -5.76 18.41
C GLY A 99 -11.19 -6.16 17.22
N ILE A 100 -11.47 -5.53 16.07
CA ILE A 100 -10.78 -5.83 14.81
C ILE A 100 -9.57 -4.94 14.65
N TYR A 101 -8.41 -5.54 14.39
CA TYR A 101 -7.17 -4.86 14.03
C TYR A 101 -6.97 -4.86 12.52
N TYR A 102 -6.65 -3.70 11.97
CA TYR A 102 -6.36 -3.53 10.55
C TYR A 102 -4.84 -3.49 10.35
N LEU A 103 -4.30 -4.50 9.65
CA LEU A 103 -2.88 -4.52 9.29
C LEU A 103 -2.71 -3.90 7.90
N LEU A 104 -2.05 -2.75 7.82
CA LEU A 104 -1.72 -2.05 6.58
C LEU A 104 -0.22 -2.25 6.31
N LEU A 105 0.10 -3.24 5.47
CA LEU A 105 1.47 -3.73 5.26
C LEU A 105 1.97 -3.31 3.88
N ASP A 106 3.03 -2.50 3.83
CA ASP A 106 3.58 -1.98 2.58
C ASP A 106 4.85 -2.76 2.17
N GLU A 107 5.00 -3.03 0.87
CA GLU A 107 6.11 -3.78 0.26
C GLU A 107 6.33 -5.17 0.91
N ILE A 108 5.23 -5.93 1.07
CA ILE A 108 5.19 -7.21 1.79
C ILE A 108 6.20 -8.25 1.29
N GLN A 109 6.61 -8.19 0.02
CA GLN A 109 7.59 -9.12 -0.56
C GLN A 109 8.99 -9.01 0.05
N MET A 110 9.25 -7.99 0.87
CA MET A 110 10.50 -7.86 1.63
C MET A 110 10.50 -8.71 2.91
N LEU A 111 9.34 -9.21 3.35
CA LEU A 111 9.24 -10.15 4.46
C LEU A 111 9.55 -11.57 3.97
N ASP A 112 10.47 -12.27 4.63
CA ASP A 112 10.71 -13.67 4.31
C ASP A 112 9.48 -14.52 4.65
N CYS A 113 9.18 -15.51 3.81
CA CYS A 113 8.02 -16.41 3.99
C CYS A 113 6.68 -15.67 4.22
N PHE A 114 6.50 -14.49 3.60
CA PHE A 114 5.32 -13.65 3.83
C PHE A 114 3.99 -14.40 3.59
N GLU A 115 3.94 -15.35 2.67
CA GLU A 115 2.75 -16.16 2.38
C GLU A 115 2.33 -16.97 3.61
N ALA A 116 3.29 -17.59 4.29
CA ALA A 116 3.02 -18.37 5.50
C ALA A 116 2.53 -17.46 6.64
N VAL A 117 3.14 -16.29 6.79
CA VAL A 117 2.75 -15.29 7.80
C VAL A 117 1.32 -14.79 7.56
N LEU A 118 1.01 -14.40 6.31
CA LEU A 118 -0.31 -13.91 5.94
C LEU A 118 -1.38 -14.98 6.09
N ASN A 119 -1.10 -16.23 5.70
CA ASN A 119 -2.01 -17.36 5.92
C ASN A 119 -2.25 -17.63 7.42
N GLY A 120 -1.26 -17.34 8.27
CA GLY A 120 -1.41 -17.38 9.73
C GLY A 120 -2.41 -16.35 10.25
N TYR A 121 -2.40 -15.14 9.70
CA TYR A 121 -3.34 -14.08 10.08
C TYR A 121 -4.77 -14.30 9.58
N LEU A 122 -4.97 -14.95 8.44
CA LEU A 122 -6.31 -15.33 7.96
C LEU A 122 -7.10 -16.21 8.92
N ARG A 123 -6.43 -16.92 9.82
CA ARG A 123 -7.07 -17.77 10.84
C ARG A 123 -7.54 -16.99 12.07
N LYS A 124 -7.21 -15.70 12.13
CA LYS A 124 -7.57 -14.84 13.27
C LYS A 124 -8.76 -13.97 12.86
N GLU A 125 -9.89 -14.16 13.53
CA GLU A 125 -11.14 -13.45 13.25
C GLU A 125 -11.06 -11.94 13.56
N ASN A 126 -10.13 -11.56 14.43
CA ASN A 126 -9.92 -10.18 14.85
C ASN A 126 -8.82 -9.43 14.07
N ILE A 127 -8.34 -9.98 12.94
CA ILE A 127 -7.32 -9.33 12.11
C ILE A 127 -7.80 -9.23 10.66
N ASP A 128 -7.79 -8.03 10.13
CA ASP A 128 -8.08 -7.72 8.74
C ASP A 128 -6.82 -7.21 8.03
N VAL A 129 -6.38 -7.88 6.95
CA VAL A 129 -5.06 -7.67 6.35
C VAL A 129 -5.16 -7.03 4.98
N PHE A 130 -4.41 -5.95 4.80
CA PHE A 130 -4.22 -5.21 3.56
C PHE A 130 -2.73 -5.12 3.26
N VAL A 131 -2.32 -5.58 2.08
CA VAL A 131 -0.91 -5.57 1.70
C VAL A 131 -0.70 -4.86 0.38
N THR A 132 0.45 -4.22 0.22
CA THR A 132 0.91 -3.77 -1.09
C THR A 132 2.18 -4.51 -1.50
N GLY A 133 2.46 -4.49 -2.79
CA GLY A 133 3.73 -4.87 -3.32
C GLY A 133 3.86 -4.53 -4.80
N SER A 134 5.09 -4.35 -5.24
CA SER A 134 5.42 -3.86 -6.57
C SER A 134 6.21 -4.84 -7.43
N ASN A 135 6.55 -6.01 -6.87
CA ASN A 135 7.42 -6.98 -7.54
C ASN A 135 6.64 -7.99 -8.39
N ALA A 136 7.32 -8.55 -9.39
CA ALA A 136 6.84 -9.66 -10.21
C ALA A 136 6.39 -10.88 -9.39
N LYS A 137 6.94 -11.09 -8.18
CA LYS A 137 6.48 -12.12 -7.23
C LYS A 137 5.03 -11.90 -6.78
N LEU A 138 4.58 -10.64 -6.62
CA LEU A 138 3.19 -10.30 -6.30
C LEU A 138 2.28 -10.16 -7.54
N LEU A 139 2.88 -10.06 -8.73
CA LEU A 139 2.18 -10.01 -10.02
C LEU A 139 2.18 -11.36 -10.74
N SER A 140 2.96 -12.34 -10.24
CA SER A 140 3.07 -13.66 -10.86
C SER A 140 1.84 -14.51 -10.53
N LYS A 141 1.61 -15.51 -11.39
CA LYS A 141 0.58 -16.55 -11.16
C LYS A 141 0.69 -17.23 -9.78
N ASP A 142 1.80 -17.02 -9.07
CA ASP A 142 2.09 -17.60 -7.78
C ASP A 142 1.17 -17.03 -6.68
N ILE A 143 0.84 -15.72 -6.70
CA ILE A 143 -0.20 -15.19 -5.78
C ILE A 143 -1.58 -15.77 -6.12
N ALA A 144 -1.92 -15.84 -7.39
CA ALA A 144 -3.19 -16.46 -7.79
C ALA A 144 -3.26 -17.94 -7.41
N THR A 145 -2.11 -18.63 -7.33
CA THR A 145 -2.02 -20.04 -6.90
C THR A 145 -1.82 -20.22 -5.39
N GLU A 146 -0.95 -19.44 -4.76
CA GLU A 146 -0.67 -19.57 -3.31
C GLU A 146 -1.74 -18.96 -2.42
N PHE A 147 -2.35 -17.85 -2.87
CA PHE A 147 -3.56 -17.29 -2.24
C PHE A 147 -4.86 -17.70 -2.98
N ALA A 148 -4.86 -18.79 -3.77
CA ALA A 148 -6.03 -19.26 -4.48
C ALA A 148 -7.24 -19.38 -3.54
N GLY A 149 -8.24 -18.49 -3.71
CA GLY A 149 -9.42 -18.40 -2.86
C GLY A 149 -9.20 -17.71 -1.49
N ARG A 150 -8.01 -17.14 -1.22
CA ARG A 150 -7.68 -16.45 0.06
C ARG A 150 -7.24 -15.01 -0.14
N GLY A 151 -6.94 -14.59 -1.35
CA GLY A 151 -6.56 -13.23 -1.71
C GLY A 151 -7.64 -12.55 -2.54
N ASP A 152 -7.85 -11.27 -2.28
CA ASP A 152 -8.74 -10.38 -3.03
C ASP A 152 -7.88 -9.26 -3.65
N GLU A 153 -7.61 -9.39 -4.95
CA GLU A 153 -6.70 -8.48 -5.65
C GLU A 153 -7.39 -7.18 -6.05
N ILE A 154 -6.68 -6.07 -5.79
CA ILE A 154 -7.03 -4.75 -6.27
C ILE A 154 -5.89 -4.25 -7.14
N HIS A 155 -5.99 -4.43 -8.46
CA HIS A 155 -4.99 -3.94 -9.38
C HIS A 155 -5.11 -2.42 -9.57
N MET A 156 -4.03 -1.69 -9.22
CA MET A 156 -3.96 -0.24 -9.27
C MET A 156 -3.18 0.23 -10.48
N TYR A 157 -3.82 1.05 -11.30
CA TYR A 157 -3.22 1.71 -12.46
C TYR A 157 -2.64 3.08 -12.09
N PRO A 158 -1.73 3.64 -12.91
CA PRO A 158 -1.39 5.05 -12.86
C PRO A 158 -2.65 5.92 -12.87
N LEU A 159 -2.49 7.22 -12.62
CA LEU A 159 -3.61 8.16 -12.67
C LEU A 159 -4.29 8.12 -14.02
N SER A 160 -5.60 8.05 -14.02
CA SER A 160 -6.40 8.36 -15.21
C SER A 160 -6.27 9.84 -15.57
N PHE A 161 -6.61 10.21 -16.79
CA PHE A 161 -6.60 11.62 -17.19
C PHE A 161 -7.52 12.48 -16.32
N ALA A 162 -8.64 11.95 -15.87
CA ALA A 162 -9.54 12.66 -14.96
C ALA A 162 -8.91 12.92 -13.58
N GLU A 163 -8.24 11.92 -13.01
CA GLU A 163 -7.48 12.06 -11.74
C GLU A 163 -6.31 13.03 -11.92
N PHE A 164 -5.58 12.97 -13.03
CA PHE A 164 -4.53 13.92 -13.37
C PHE A 164 -5.08 15.35 -13.42
N MET A 165 -6.16 15.58 -14.16
CA MET A 165 -6.78 16.91 -14.30
C MET A 165 -7.38 17.45 -13.00
N SER A 166 -7.74 16.59 -12.04
CA SER A 166 -8.28 17.02 -10.74
C SER A 166 -7.30 17.84 -9.91
N VAL A 167 -6.00 17.73 -10.22
CA VAL A 167 -4.91 18.40 -9.49
C VAL A 167 -4.01 19.24 -10.41
N TYR A 168 -4.30 19.22 -11.70
CA TYR A 168 -3.57 20.01 -12.70
C TYR A 168 -4.13 21.44 -12.78
N ASN A 169 -3.25 22.44 -12.71
CA ASN A 169 -3.65 23.86 -12.67
C ASN A 169 -3.78 24.54 -14.05
N GLY A 170 -3.52 23.82 -15.14
CA GLY A 170 -3.61 24.35 -16.51
C GLY A 170 -4.94 24.05 -17.19
N ASP A 171 -5.07 24.48 -18.44
CA ASP A 171 -6.22 24.15 -19.27
C ASP A 171 -6.21 22.68 -19.72
N LYS A 172 -7.36 22.18 -20.16
CA LYS A 172 -7.55 20.77 -20.51
C LYS A 172 -6.69 20.32 -21.70
N TYR A 173 -6.41 21.17 -22.67
CA TYR A 173 -5.66 20.80 -23.87
C TYR A 173 -4.17 20.69 -23.55
N THR A 174 -3.63 21.66 -22.81
CA THR A 174 -2.26 21.61 -22.28
C THR A 174 -2.10 20.40 -21.36
N GLY A 175 -3.04 20.18 -20.43
CA GLY A 175 -3.03 19.02 -19.53
C GLY A 175 -3.07 17.68 -20.27
N LEU A 176 -3.83 17.60 -21.38
CA LEU A 176 -3.85 16.39 -22.22
C LEU A 176 -2.49 16.17 -22.88
N SER A 177 -1.87 17.22 -23.42
CA SER A 177 -0.57 17.13 -24.06
C SER A 177 0.51 16.65 -23.07
N GLU A 178 0.51 17.18 -21.87
CA GLU A 178 1.43 16.77 -20.80
C GLU A 178 1.16 15.34 -20.30
N TYR A 179 -0.10 14.99 -20.13
CA TYR A 179 -0.48 13.63 -19.76
C TYR A 179 -0.04 12.60 -20.81
N MET A 180 -0.17 12.92 -22.10
CA MET A 180 0.28 12.06 -23.20
C MET A 180 1.82 11.94 -23.24
N LEU A 181 2.53 13.01 -22.88
CA LEU A 181 3.99 13.04 -22.88
C LEU A 181 4.61 12.32 -21.68
N TYR A 182 4.07 12.58 -20.48
CA TYR A 182 4.68 12.13 -19.22
C TYR A 182 3.95 10.95 -18.56
N GLY A 183 2.73 10.66 -18.99
CA GLY A 183 1.89 9.59 -18.42
C GLY A 183 1.24 9.97 -17.08
N GLY A 184 0.56 8.99 -16.50
CA GLY A 184 -0.22 9.14 -15.24
C GLY A 184 0.52 8.75 -13.98
N ILE A 185 1.86 8.75 -13.92
CA ILE A 185 2.59 8.46 -12.68
C ILE A 185 2.51 9.68 -11.75
N PRO A 186 2.00 9.55 -10.49
CA PRO A 186 1.81 10.69 -9.59
C PRO A 186 3.05 11.57 -9.35
N LEU A 187 4.25 10.99 -9.35
CA LEU A 187 5.50 11.71 -9.19
C LEU A 187 5.75 12.74 -10.31
N VAL A 188 5.26 12.47 -11.52
CA VAL A 188 5.42 13.35 -12.67
C VAL A 188 4.70 14.69 -12.46
N LEU A 189 3.52 14.65 -11.83
CA LEU A 189 2.78 15.87 -11.50
C LEU A 189 3.57 16.83 -10.61
N SER A 190 4.30 16.32 -9.62
CA SER A 190 5.14 17.16 -8.76
C SER A 190 6.30 17.78 -9.53
N LEU A 191 6.83 17.11 -10.55
CA LEU A 191 7.92 17.63 -11.40
C LEU A 191 7.42 18.69 -12.40
N ILE A 192 6.23 18.52 -12.95
CA ILE A 192 5.60 19.50 -13.87
C ILE A 192 5.38 20.82 -13.13
N HIS A 193 4.85 20.79 -11.90
CA HIS A 193 4.65 22.01 -11.09
C HIS A 193 5.92 22.71 -10.65
N ILE A 194 7.07 22.01 -10.57
CA ILE A 194 8.37 22.60 -10.24
C ILE A 194 9.01 23.27 -11.47
N SER A 195 8.69 22.80 -12.68
CA SER A 195 9.30 23.24 -13.92
C SER A 195 8.55 24.39 -14.64
N GLU A 196 7.42 24.86 -14.14
CA GLU A 196 6.84 26.09 -14.64
C GLU A 196 7.65 27.29 -14.16
N PRO A 197 8.49 27.92 -15.04
CA PRO A 197 9.03 29.22 -14.71
C PRO A 197 7.84 30.17 -14.62
N THR A 198 7.72 30.90 -13.52
CA THR A 198 6.88 32.09 -13.43
C THR A 198 7.08 32.93 -14.69
N ARG A 199 6.19 32.81 -15.68
CA ARG A 199 6.17 33.73 -16.82
C ARG A 199 5.74 35.09 -16.29
N PRO A 200 6.50 36.13 -16.59
CA PRO A 200 6.19 37.50 -16.19
C PRO A 200 4.89 37.99 -16.83
#